data_de67a62575888cce0d03a132109003b5
#
_entry.id   de67a62575888cce0d03a132109003b5
#
_cell.length_a   1.000
_cell.length_b   1.000
_cell.length_c   1.000
_cell.angle_alpha   90.00
_cell.angle_beta   90.00
_cell.angle_gamma   90.00
#
_symmetry.space_group_name_H-M   'P 1'
#
loop_
_entity.id
_entity.type
_entity.pdbx_description
1 polymer ?
#
loop_
_entity_poly.entity_id
_entity_poly.type
_entity_poly.pdbx_seq_one_letter_code
_entity_poly.pdbx_strand_id
1 'polypeptide(L)'
;MKNDIQSVSKRLVNAYNKNKLINPIPEKFCKNIKLAHKLRMLCESKINDSKIGFKAGGTIFALLKKLKEKEPFHSTVFQKNLIKSGGKVKVNKYALGIEVEVYYIIKKSFFGFKGRLNPKNVTKFITHMGPCIEVVGFRQKKLSLIHISEPTRPY
;
A
#
# COMPACT_ATOMS: atom_id res chain seq x y z
N MET A 1 -2.52 9.17 26.77
CA MET A 1 -1.60 8.85 25.66
C MET A 1 -1.88 9.77 24.49
N LYS A 2 -0.89 10.53 24.04
CA LYS A 2 -1.06 11.50 22.94
C LYS A 2 -1.41 10.76 21.64
N ASN A 3 -2.64 10.93 21.16
CA ASN A 3 -3.14 10.43 19.87
C ASN A 3 -2.71 11.37 18.72
N ASP A 4 -1.51 11.92 18.82
CA ASP A 4 -0.94 12.72 17.75
C ASP A 4 -0.37 11.85 16.63
N ILE A 5 -0.16 12.44 15.47
CA ILE A 5 0.32 11.74 14.29
C ILE A 5 1.70 11.09 14.51
N GLN A 6 2.54 11.69 15.33
CA GLN A 6 3.89 11.18 15.65
C GLN A 6 3.81 9.89 16.48
N SER A 7 2.99 9.89 17.50
CA SER A 7 2.77 8.71 18.35
C SER A 7 2.16 7.55 17.56
N VAL A 8 1.16 7.84 16.71
CA VAL A 8 0.51 6.84 15.85
C VAL A 8 1.50 6.28 14.85
N SER A 9 2.33 7.12 14.20
CA SER A 9 3.34 6.66 13.25
C SER A 9 4.38 5.76 13.90
N LYS A 10 4.87 6.09 15.10
CA LYS A 10 5.81 5.24 15.86
C LYS A 10 5.22 3.86 16.15
N ARG A 11 3.94 3.81 16.55
CA ARG A 11 3.24 2.54 16.81
C ARG A 11 3.14 1.68 15.55
N LEU A 12 2.76 2.29 14.41
CA LEU A 12 2.63 1.59 13.13
C LEU A 12 3.97 1.06 12.62
N VAL A 13 5.02 1.89 12.65
CA VAL A 13 6.37 1.49 12.21
C VAL A 13 6.94 0.38 13.10
N ASN A 14 6.75 0.49 14.41
CA ASN A 14 7.18 -0.57 15.34
C ASN A 14 6.43 -1.89 15.09
N ALA A 15 5.12 -1.82 14.81
CA ALA A 15 4.33 -3.00 14.46
C ALA A 15 4.78 -3.62 13.13
N TYR A 16 5.09 -2.79 12.15
CA TYR A 16 5.64 -3.22 10.85
C TYR A 16 6.98 -3.94 11.02
N ASN A 17 7.92 -3.33 11.75
CA ASN A 17 9.25 -3.90 11.95
C ASN A 17 9.23 -5.19 12.78
N LYS A 18 8.33 -5.30 13.75
CA LYS A 18 8.20 -6.48 14.63
C LYS A 18 7.19 -7.50 14.12
N ASN A 19 6.58 -7.27 12.98
CA ASN A 19 5.50 -8.09 12.42
C ASN A 19 4.38 -8.39 13.44
N LYS A 20 3.91 -7.37 14.15
CA LYS A 20 2.90 -7.47 15.21
C LYS A 20 1.66 -6.64 14.88
N LEU A 21 0.53 -7.04 15.46
CA LEU A 21 -0.68 -6.23 15.45
C LEU A 21 -0.64 -5.15 16.52
N ILE A 22 -1.26 -4.01 16.22
CA ILE A 22 -1.55 -2.95 17.18
C ILE A 22 -3.05 -2.84 17.44
N ASN A 23 -3.42 -2.17 18.51
CA ASN A 23 -4.79 -1.72 18.71
C ASN A 23 -5.16 -0.69 17.62
N PRO A 24 -6.44 -0.57 17.25
CA PRO A 24 -6.89 0.37 16.24
C PRO A 24 -6.32 1.77 16.45
N ILE A 25 -5.99 2.42 15.35
CA ILE A 25 -5.59 3.82 15.36
C ILE A 25 -6.84 4.71 15.47
N PRO A 26 -6.71 5.97 15.92
CA PRO A 26 -7.85 6.88 16.00
C PRO A 26 -8.55 7.04 14.65
N GLU A 27 -9.86 6.99 14.66
CA GLU A 27 -10.73 6.98 13.49
C GLU A 27 -10.51 8.18 12.54
N LYS A 28 -10.09 9.33 13.09
CA LYS A 28 -9.75 10.51 12.28
C LYS A 28 -8.71 10.24 11.20
N PHE A 29 -7.79 9.29 11.43
CA PHE A 29 -6.78 8.88 10.44
C PHE A 29 -7.34 7.94 9.37
N CYS A 30 -8.51 7.33 9.62
CA CYS A 30 -9.18 6.47 8.65
C CYS A 30 -10.21 7.23 7.82
N LYS A 31 -10.85 8.26 8.39
CA LYS A 31 -11.93 9.03 7.74
C LYS A 31 -11.44 10.26 6.96
N ASN A 32 -10.20 10.67 7.13
CA ASN A 32 -9.63 11.84 6.43
C ASN A 32 -8.46 11.42 5.57
N ILE A 33 -8.67 11.38 4.25
CA ILE A 33 -7.66 10.93 3.28
C ILE A 33 -6.36 11.75 3.35
N LYS A 34 -6.45 13.08 3.51
CA LYS A 34 -5.26 13.94 3.61
C LYS A 34 -4.44 13.60 4.86
N LEU A 35 -5.13 13.33 5.97
CA LEU A 35 -4.48 12.95 7.23
C LEU A 35 -3.90 11.52 7.15
N ALA A 36 -4.59 10.60 6.47
CA ALA A 36 -4.10 9.25 6.19
C ALA A 36 -2.82 9.30 5.34
N HIS A 37 -2.78 10.10 4.27
CA HIS A 37 -1.58 10.31 3.46
C HIS A 37 -0.42 10.89 4.27
N LYS A 38 -0.68 11.91 5.10
CA LYS A 38 0.35 12.48 5.97
C LYS A 38 0.92 11.46 6.95
N LEU A 39 0.05 10.63 7.54
CA LEU A 39 0.47 9.55 8.43
C LEU A 39 1.29 8.50 7.68
N ARG A 40 0.87 8.09 6.49
CA ARG A 40 1.60 7.16 5.63
C ARG A 40 3.01 7.68 5.32
N MET A 41 3.14 8.89 4.80
CA MET A 41 4.43 9.51 4.49
C MET A 41 5.36 9.55 5.72
N LEU A 42 4.80 9.88 6.87
CA LEU A 42 5.55 9.89 8.13
C LEU A 42 5.99 8.49 8.57
N CYS A 43 5.18 7.46 8.35
CA CYS A 43 5.59 6.07 8.58
C CYS A 43 6.70 5.66 7.63
N GLU A 44 6.53 5.93 6.34
CA GLU A 44 7.51 5.59 5.31
C GLU A 44 8.88 6.27 5.52
N SER A 45 8.89 7.50 6.04
CA SER A 45 10.14 8.20 6.37
C SER A 45 10.91 7.61 7.55
N LYS A 46 10.24 6.80 8.40
CA LYS A 46 10.84 6.15 9.57
C LYS A 46 11.22 4.70 9.34
N ILE A 47 10.91 4.15 8.17
CA ILE A 47 11.31 2.78 7.82
C ILE A 47 12.71 2.84 7.22
N ASN A 48 13.66 2.21 7.91
CA ASN A 48 15.04 2.10 7.43
C ASN A 48 15.15 0.93 6.43
N ASP A 49 14.74 1.19 5.19
CA ASP A 49 14.80 0.24 4.08
C ASP A 49 14.71 0.97 2.74
N SER A 50 15.27 0.39 1.69
CA SER A 50 15.26 0.96 0.36
C SER A 50 13.86 0.92 -0.25
N LYS A 51 13.42 2.05 -0.77
CA LYS A 51 12.18 2.16 -1.54
C LYS A 51 12.45 1.70 -2.97
N ILE A 52 11.75 0.67 -3.42
CA ILE A 52 11.98 0.08 -4.74
C ILE A 52 10.82 0.29 -5.72
N GLY A 53 9.69 0.77 -5.25
CA GLY A 53 8.52 1.01 -6.09
C GLY A 53 7.30 1.43 -5.29
N PHE A 54 6.17 1.37 -5.95
CA PHE A 54 4.87 1.69 -5.38
C PHE A 54 3.86 0.61 -5.76
N LYS A 55 2.92 0.36 -4.88
CA LYS A 55 1.72 -0.39 -5.19
C LYS A 55 0.52 0.54 -5.21
N ALA A 56 -0.42 0.28 -6.12
CA ALA A 56 -1.69 0.98 -6.22
C ALA A 56 -2.81 0.08 -5.69
N GLY A 57 -3.74 0.66 -4.94
CA GLY A 57 -4.96 -0.01 -4.50
C GLY A 57 -6.17 0.84 -4.84
N GLY A 58 -7.35 0.24 -4.83
CA GLY A 58 -8.58 0.94 -5.19
C GLY A 58 -8.65 1.32 -6.67
N THR A 59 -8.12 0.48 -7.55
CA THR A 59 -8.08 0.75 -9.00
C THR A 59 -9.44 0.53 -9.68
N ILE A 60 -10.40 -0.04 -8.98
CA ILE A 60 -11.76 -0.27 -9.50
C ILE A 60 -12.59 1.01 -9.36
N PHE A 61 -13.10 1.52 -10.47
CA PHE A 61 -13.87 2.77 -10.50
C PHE A 61 -15.09 2.76 -9.55
N ALA A 62 -15.81 1.65 -9.47
CA ALA A 62 -16.95 1.51 -8.55
C ALA A 62 -16.54 1.66 -7.07
N LEU A 63 -15.35 1.17 -6.70
CA LEU A 63 -14.82 1.33 -5.35
C LEU A 63 -14.45 2.78 -5.07
N LEU A 64 -13.76 3.46 -5.98
CA LEU A 64 -13.42 4.89 -5.83
C LEU A 64 -14.68 5.74 -5.66
N LYS A 65 -15.71 5.50 -6.47
CA LYS A 65 -17.01 6.18 -6.35
C LYS A 65 -17.65 5.96 -4.98
N LYS A 66 -17.64 4.72 -4.47
CA LYS A 66 -18.15 4.38 -3.13
C LYS A 66 -17.39 5.09 -2.02
N LEU A 67 -16.08 5.22 -2.17
CA LEU A 67 -15.21 5.91 -1.21
C LEU A 67 -15.21 7.44 -1.39
N LYS A 68 -15.90 7.95 -2.42
CA LYS A 68 -15.90 9.37 -2.82
C LYS A 68 -14.50 9.90 -3.14
N GLU A 69 -13.64 9.01 -3.66
CA GLU A 69 -12.27 9.34 -4.06
C GLU A 69 -12.17 9.47 -5.58
N LYS A 70 -11.25 10.30 -6.04
CA LYS A 70 -11.03 10.56 -7.47
C LYS A 70 -9.88 9.75 -8.05
N GLU A 71 -8.99 9.29 -7.20
CA GLU A 71 -7.73 8.65 -7.58
C GLU A 71 -7.47 7.41 -6.72
N PRO A 72 -6.84 6.36 -7.28
CA PRO A 72 -6.37 5.21 -6.52
C PRO A 72 -5.40 5.63 -5.42
N PHE A 73 -5.37 4.84 -4.34
CA PHE A 73 -4.35 5.06 -3.31
C PHE A 73 -3.04 4.40 -3.75
N HIS A 74 -1.95 4.88 -3.19
CA HIS A 74 -0.66 4.25 -3.41
C HIS A 74 0.12 4.12 -2.09
N SER A 75 1.00 3.16 -2.04
CA SER A 75 1.95 3.00 -0.94
C SER A 75 3.30 2.52 -1.45
N THR A 76 4.36 2.80 -0.69
CA THR A 76 5.72 2.42 -1.03
C THR A 76 5.93 0.91 -0.85
N VAL A 77 6.58 0.28 -1.83
CA VAL A 77 7.13 -1.07 -1.72
C VAL A 77 8.60 -0.95 -1.28
N PHE A 78 8.95 -1.63 -0.19
CA PHE A 78 10.30 -1.66 0.35
C PHE A 78 11.03 -2.94 -0.07
N GLN A 79 12.36 -2.86 -0.20
CA GLN A 79 13.21 -3.94 -0.69
C GLN A 79 13.01 -5.25 0.08
N LYS A 80 12.91 -5.19 1.41
CA LYS A 80 12.70 -6.37 2.26
C LYS A 80 11.36 -7.09 2.03
N ASN A 81 10.40 -6.42 1.39
CA ASN A 81 9.09 -7.01 1.08
C ASN A 81 9.05 -7.64 -0.32
N LEU A 82 10.08 -7.43 -1.13
CA LEU A 82 10.16 -8.04 -2.45
C LEU A 82 10.80 -9.42 -2.37
N ILE A 83 10.06 -10.42 -2.78
CA ILE A 83 10.53 -11.80 -2.88
C ILE A 83 10.53 -12.19 -4.35
N LYS A 84 11.67 -12.69 -4.82
CA LYS A 84 11.81 -13.15 -6.21
C LYS A 84 11.02 -14.44 -6.45
N SER A 85 10.69 -14.71 -7.70
CA SER A 85 10.07 -15.98 -8.12
C SER A 85 10.87 -17.18 -7.59
N GLY A 86 10.17 -18.21 -7.10
CA GLY A 86 10.75 -19.35 -6.43
C GLY A 86 11.09 -19.14 -4.94
N GLY A 87 11.00 -17.90 -4.45
CA GLY A 87 11.22 -17.59 -3.03
C GLY A 87 10.07 -18.08 -2.14
N LYS A 88 10.35 -18.20 -0.84
CA LYS A 88 9.38 -18.64 0.17
C LYS A 88 8.91 -17.47 1.02
N VAL A 89 7.60 -17.36 1.22
CA VAL A 89 6.99 -16.36 2.11
C VAL A 89 6.55 -17.05 3.39
N LYS A 90 7.03 -16.57 4.53
CA LYS A 90 6.50 -17.01 5.82
C LYS A 90 5.18 -16.31 6.08
N VAL A 91 4.09 -16.98 5.82
CA VAL A 91 2.74 -16.48 6.12
C VAL A 91 2.53 -16.51 7.63
N ASN A 92 2.12 -15.38 8.19
CA ASN A 92 1.76 -15.30 9.60
C ASN A 92 0.25 -15.41 9.79
N LYS A 93 -0.19 -15.59 11.04
CA LYS A 93 -1.61 -15.74 11.40
C LYS A 93 -2.49 -14.51 11.12
N TYR A 94 -1.92 -13.42 10.65
CA TYR A 94 -2.61 -12.18 10.30
C TYR A 94 -2.76 -11.99 8.79
N ALA A 95 -2.25 -12.95 8.01
CA ALA A 95 -2.49 -12.97 6.58
C ALA A 95 -3.96 -13.27 6.31
N LEU A 96 -4.53 -12.53 5.37
CA LEU A 96 -5.91 -12.70 4.92
C LEU A 96 -6.00 -13.63 3.72
N GLY A 97 -4.98 -13.56 2.86
CA GLY A 97 -4.96 -14.29 1.60
C GLY A 97 -3.85 -13.78 0.68
N ILE A 98 -4.00 -14.11 -0.57
CA ILE A 98 -3.14 -13.66 -1.66
C ILE A 98 -3.98 -12.96 -2.71
N GLU A 99 -3.40 -11.94 -3.34
CA GLU A 99 -3.97 -11.24 -4.49
C GLU A 99 -3.04 -11.41 -5.69
N VAL A 100 -3.62 -11.70 -6.85
CA VAL A 100 -2.87 -11.77 -8.11
C VAL A 100 -2.91 -10.39 -8.75
N GLU A 101 -1.74 -9.84 -9.00
CA GLU A 101 -1.57 -8.49 -9.52
C GLU A 101 -0.64 -8.46 -10.74
N VAL A 102 -0.51 -7.29 -11.34
CA VAL A 102 0.44 -7.04 -12.43
C VAL A 102 1.46 -6.01 -11.96
N TYR A 103 2.74 -6.35 -12.09
CA TYR A 103 3.81 -5.39 -11.87
C TYR A 103 4.30 -4.77 -13.17
N TYR A 104 4.85 -3.57 -13.07
CA TYR A 104 5.51 -2.84 -14.16
C TYR A 104 6.89 -2.38 -13.72
N ILE A 105 7.90 -2.59 -14.58
CA ILE A 105 9.23 -2.01 -14.38
C ILE A 105 9.31 -0.71 -15.17
N ILE A 106 9.58 0.38 -14.45
CA ILE A 106 9.57 1.74 -15.00
C ILE A 106 11.00 2.22 -15.26
N LYS A 107 11.24 2.79 -16.44
CA LYS A 107 12.52 3.41 -16.80
C LYS A 107 12.86 4.60 -15.90
N LYS A 108 14.14 4.78 -15.63
CA LYS A 108 14.64 5.95 -14.87
C LYS A 108 14.25 7.28 -15.49
N SER A 109 14.16 7.36 -16.83
CA SER A 109 13.74 8.56 -17.56
C SER A 109 12.32 9.04 -17.22
N PHE A 110 11.48 8.18 -16.66
CA PHE A 110 10.16 8.55 -16.16
C PHE A 110 10.24 9.64 -15.07
N PHE A 111 11.21 9.54 -14.16
CA PHE A 111 11.35 10.47 -13.03
C PHE A 111 11.78 11.89 -13.43
N GLY A 112 12.31 12.06 -14.63
CA GLY A 112 12.63 13.37 -15.23
C GLY A 112 11.57 13.89 -16.19
N PHE A 113 10.50 13.18 -16.44
CA PHE A 113 9.47 13.57 -17.38
C PHE A 113 8.58 14.68 -16.82
N LYS A 114 8.56 15.83 -17.50
CA LYS A 114 7.78 17.02 -17.09
C LYS A 114 6.46 17.18 -17.86
N GLY A 115 6.18 16.30 -18.81
CA GLY A 115 4.96 16.36 -19.62
C GLY A 115 3.75 15.74 -18.91
N ARG A 116 2.56 15.96 -19.46
CA ARG A 116 1.34 15.31 -18.98
C ARG A 116 1.33 13.84 -19.41
N LEU A 117 1.16 12.93 -18.46
CA LEU A 117 1.00 11.51 -18.72
C LEU A 117 -0.40 11.20 -19.29
N ASN A 118 -0.43 10.26 -20.22
CA ASN A 118 -1.65 9.69 -20.79
C ASN A 118 -1.37 8.22 -21.22
N PRO A 119 -2.40 7.42 -21.54
CA PRO A 119 -2.21 6.03 -21.93
C PRO A 119 -1.26 5.81 -23.11
N LYS A 120 -1.16 6.78 -24.04
CA LYS A 120 -0.30 6.66 -25.25
C LYS A 120 1.18 6.89 -24.92
N ASN A 121 1.49 7.76 -23.96
CA ASN A 121 2.89 8.09 -23.67
C ASN A 121 3.45 7.38 -22.44
N VAL A 122 2.63 6.88 -21.53
CA VAL A 122 3.11 6.17 -20.34
C VAL A 122 3.79 4.84 -20.70
N THR A 123 3.31 4.16 -21.73
CA THR A 123 3.84 2.86 -22.16
C THR A 123 5.32 2.90 -22.57
N LYS A 124 5.80 4.02 -23.11
CA LYS A 124 7.22 4.19 -23.46
C LYS A 124 8.17 4.16 -22.25
N PHE A 125 7.66 4.35 -21.06
CA PHE A 125 8.43 4.27 -19.82
C PHE A 125 8.39 2.88 -19.18
N ILE A 126 7.58 1.95 -19.68
CA ILE A 126 7.50 0.59 -19.19
C ILE A 126 8.52 -0.25 -19.93
N THR A 127 9.42 -0.94 -19.20
CA THR A 127 10.39 -1.87 -19.81
C THR A 127 9.88 -3.30 -19.77
N HIS A 128 9.24 -3.68 -18.68
CA HIS A 128 8.72 -5.03 -18.45
C HIS A 128 7.42 -4.96 -17.67
N MET A 129 6.60 -5.97 -17.85
CA MET A 129 5.42 -6.22 -17.05
C MET A 129 5.26 -7.73 -16.85
N GLY A 130 4.61 -8.12 -15.78
CA GLY A 130 4.34 -9.53 -15.50
C GLY A 130 3.42 -9.72 -14.31
N PRO A 131 3.00 -10.97 -14.07
CA PRO A 131 2.20 -11.30 -12.90
C PRO A 131 3.05 -11.23 -11.63
N CYS A 132 2.41 -10.83 -10.53
CA CYS A 132 2.97 -10.93 -9.20
C CYS A 132 1.88 -11.33 -8.19
N ILE A 133 2.32 -11.68 -6.99
CA ILE A 133 1.43 -12.08 -5.89
C ILE A 133 1.67 -11.12 -4.73
N GLU A 134 0.61 -10.50 -4.24
CA GLU A 134 0.63 -9.81 -2.95
C GLU A 134 0.12 -10.74 -1.85
N VAL A 135 0.85 -10.83 -0.74
CA VAL A 135 0.36 -11.44 0.48
C VAL A 135 -0.25 -10.35 1.34
N VAL A 136 -1.57 -10.34 1.41
CA VAL A 136 -2.34 -9.33 2.15
C VAL A 136 -2.54 -9.73 3.59
N GLY A 137 -2.61 -8.74 4.48
CA GLY A 137 -2.82 -9.00 5.90
C GLY A 137 -3.11 -7.76 6.74
N PHE A 138 -3.51 -8.00 7.97
CA PHE A 138 -3.82 -6.93 8.92
C PHE A 138 -2.60 -6.42 9.68
N ARG A 139 -2.65 -5.14 10.06
CA ARG A 139 -1.75 -4.52 11.05
C ARG A 139 -2.48 -4.09 12.32
N GLN A 140 -3.79 -4.12 12.32
CA GLN A 140 -4.61 -3.70 13.45
C GLN A 140 -5.51 -4.84 13.93
N LYS A 141 -5.69 -4.96 15.24
CA LYS A 141 -6.68 -5.86 15.85
C LYS A 141 -8.07 -5.31 15.57
N LYS A 142 -9.06 -6.20 15.35
CA LYS A 142 -10.46 -5.81 15.16
C LYS A 142 -10.62 -4.68 14.12
N LEU A 143 -10.36 -4.97 12.87
CA LEU A 143 -10.92 -4.18 11.80
C LEU A 143 -12.35 -4.69 11.60
N SER A 144 -13.32 -3.80 11.71
CA SER A 144 -14.64 -4.05 11.16
C SER A 144 -14.47 -4.30 9.66
N LEU A 145 -15.24 -5.23 9.11
CA LEU A 145 -15.26 -5.53 7.66
C LEU A 145 -15.46 -4.29 6.77
N ILE A 146 -16.01 -3.20 7.33
CA ILE A 146 -16.14 -1.90 6.65
C ILE A 146 -14.79 -1.18 6.43
N HIS A 147 -13.71 -1.60 7.07
CA HIS A 147 -12.38 -1.00 6.96
C HIS A 147 -11.43 -1.84 6.11
N ILE A 148 -11.89 -2.94 5.56
CA ILE A 148 -11.19 -3.71 4.54
C ILE A 148 -11.56 -3.06 3.21
N SER A 149 -10.66 -2.33 2.64
CA SER A 149 -10.91 -1.48 1.48
C SER A 149 -11.16 -2.21 0.18
N GLU A 150 -11.12 -3.53 0.16
CA GLU A 150 -11.52 -4.30 -1.02
C GLU A 150 -12.38 -5.48 -0.59
N PRO A 151 -13.66 -5.49 -0.98
CA PRO A 151 -14.42 -6.73 -0.90
C PRO A 151 -13.86 -7.67 -1.97
N THR A 152 -13.12 -8.69 -1.55
CA THR A 152 -12.95 -9.89 -2.36
C THR A 152 -14.35 -10.48 -2.54
N ARG A 153 -15.03 -10.10 -3.62
CA ARG A 153 -16.19 -10.85 -4.08
C ARG A 153 -15.68 -11.87 -5.08
N PRO A 154 -15.89 -13.17 -4.85
CA PRO A 154 -15.84 -14.13 -5.93
C PRO A 154 -16.94 -13.75 -6.92
N TYR A 155 -16.58 -13.64 -8.18
CA TYR A 155 -17.53 -13.60 -9.29
C TYR A 155 -18.15 -14.99 -9.48
#